data_d0ddb80e4426dd61b5948517c469e84a
#
_entry.id   d0ddb80e4426dd61b5948517c469e84a
#
_cell.length_a   1.000
_cell.length_b   1.000
_cell.length_c   1.000
_cell.angle_alpha   90.00
_cell.angle_beta   90.00
_cell.angle_gamma   90.00
#
_symmetry.space_group_name_H-M   'P 1'
#
loop_
_entity.id
_entity.type
_entity.pdbx_description
1 polymer ?
#
loop_
_entity_poly.entity_id
_entity_poly.type
_entity_poly.pdbx_seq_one_letter_code
_entity_poly.pdbx_strand_id
1 'polypeptide(L)'
;MVKTYLMALVGGCMVMSLALTADASAGGSTVVAHVLSDEEAVELEIPTDIGVQKERLPLYRLGAVRYFSAGIGQVERTASYPLFSLKLVFTAGGKPFVSGVAVTLRQPKDGTVLTIPGEHNTGPWLFIDLPDGTYQISATLGGVTQQVNNLTVRRGHVITQHVRWAEDRSPALPAQAE
;
A
#
# COMPACT_ATOMS: atom_id res chain seq x y z
N MET A 1 -25.48 -82.46 12.06
CA MET A 1 -24.03 -82.69 11.99
C MET A 1 -23.34 -81.33 12.15
N VAL A 2 -22.73 -81.20 13.28
CA VAL A 2 -22.05 -79.98 13.75
C VAL A 2 -20.61 -80.04 13.26
N LYS A 3 -20.10 -78.96 12.73
CA LYS A 3 -18.65 -78.76 12.61
C LYS A 3 -18.31 -77.32 13.02
N THR A 4 -17.81 -77.22 14.21
CA THR A 4 -17.16 -76.10 14.83
C THR A 4 -15.80 -75.87 14.19
N TYR A 5 -15.48 -74.62 13.76
CA TYR A 5 -14.09 -74.23 13.52
C TYR A 5 -13.78 -72.98 14.36
N LEU A 6 -12.89 -73.18 15.27
CA LEU A 6 -12.19 -72.22 16.11
C LEU A 6 -11.12 -71.57 15.23
N MET A 7 -11.09 -70.29 15.15
CA MET A 7 -9.92 -69.60 14.57
C MET A 7 -9.54 -68.39 15.42
N ALA A 8 -8.24 -68.38 15.69
CA ALA A 8 -7.54 -67.58 16.67
C ALA A 8 -7.46 -66.08 16.29
N LEU A 9 -7.59 -65.31 17.36
CA LEU A 9 -7.35 -63.88 17.37
C LEU A 9 -5.84 -63.61 17.38
N VAL A 10 -5.28 -62.94 16.35
CA VAL A 10 -3.94 -62.38 16.39
C VAL A 10 -4.11 -60.86 16.53
N GLY A 11 -3.76 -60.37 17.71
CA GLY A 11 -3.73 -58.94 18.00
C GLY A 11 -2.54 -58.26 17.33
N GLY A 12 -2.84 -57.33 16.46
CA GLY A 12 -1.85 -56.39 15.89
C GLY A 12 -1.99 -55.03 16.57
N CYS A 13 -1.09 -54.76 17.50
CA CYS A 13 -1.00 -53.45 18.14
C CYS A 13 -0.34 -52.48 17.18
N MET A 14 -1.14 -51.68 16.47
CA MET A 14 -0.65 -50.63 15.57
C MET A 14 -0.40 -49.39 16.41
N VAL A 15 0.87 -49.15 16.75
CA VAL A 15 1.31 -47.91 17.42
C VAL A 15 1.29 -46.78 16.39
N MET A 16 0.28 -45.96 16.45
CA MET A 16 0.12 -44.78 15.62
C MET A 16 0.98 -43.64 16.22
N SER A 17 2.20 -43.46 15.67
CA SER A 17 3.07 -42.35 16.02
C SER A 17 2.42 -41.06 15.44
N LEU A 18 1.81 -40.23 16.29
CA LEU A 18 1.49 -38.85 15.94
C LEU A 18 2.80 -38.06 15.84
N ALA A 19 3.23 -37.79 14.61
CA ALA A 19 4.21 -36.76 14.36
C ALA A 19 3.51 -35.41 14.55
N LEU A 20 3.75 -34.73 15.68
CA LEU A 20 3.45 -33.31 15.80
C LEU A 20 4.37 -32.57 14.84
N THR A 21 3.87 -32.19 13.69
CA THR A 21 4.46 -31.13 12.89
C THR A 21 4.16 -29.82 13.62
N ALA A 22 5.16 -29.30 14.32
CA ALA A 22 5.14 -27.92 14.77
C ALA A 22 5.18 -27.06 13.51
N ASP A 23 4.02 -26.51 13.11
CA ASP A 23 3.96 -25.39 12.20
C ASP A 23 4.66 -24.23 12.90
N ALA A 24 5.93 -24.03 12.58
CA ALA A 24 6.62 -22.79 12.85
C ALA A 24 5.96 -21.74 11.99
N SER A 25 4.88 -21.11 12.49
CA SER A 25 4.38 -19.86 11.99
C SER A 25 5.55 -18.88 12.06
N ALA A 26 6.21 -18.66 10.93
CA ALA A 26 7.11 -17.53 10.76
C ALA A 26 6.23 -16.28 10.97
N GLY A 27 6.17 -15.81 12.20
CA GLY A 27 5.55 -14.55 12.59
C GLY A 27 6.34 -13.43 11.93
N GLY A 28 6.06 -13.17 10.65
CA GLY A 28 6.56 -12.01 9.95
C GLY A 28 6.08 -10.78 10.71
N SER A 29 6.98 -10.08 11.38
CA SER A 29 6.68 -8.83 12.05
C SER A 29 6.14 -7.85 11.03
N THR A 30 4.85 -7.51 11.13
CA THR A 30 4.21 -6.58 10.20
C THR A 30 4.61 -5.15 10.57
N VAL A 31 5.11 -4.41 9.59
CA VAL A 31 5.34 -2.97 9.73
C VAL A 31 3.99 -2.27 9.84
N VAL A 32 3.80 -1.48 10.88
CA VAL A 32 2.57 -0.72 11.11
C VAL A 32 2.86 0.77 11.00
N ALA A 33 2.00 1.47 10.28
CA ALA A 33 2.06 2.91 10.14
C ALA A 33 0.88 3.57 10.87
N HIS A 34 1.12 4.68 11.56
CA HIS A 34 0.07 5.46 12.21
C HIS A 34 0.32 6.96 12.06
N VAL A 35 -0.75 7.74 12.08
CA VAL A 35 -0.66 9.20 12.09
C VAL A 35 -0.26 9.63 13.49
N LEU A 36 0.78 10.47 13.61
CA LEU A 36 1.18 11.03 14.90
C LEU A 36 0.11 11.99 15.46
N SER A 37 0.08 12.16 16.78
CA SER A 37 -0.92 12.98 17.47
C SER A 37 -0.88 14.46 17.09
N ASP A 38 0.28 14.98 16.69
CA ASP A 38 0.49 16.32 16.13
C ASP A 38 0.01 16.43 14.68
N GLU A 39 -0.28 15.29 14.03
CA GLU A 39 -0.71 15.18 12.64
C GLU A 39 0.27 15.80 11.61
N GLU A 40 1.56 15.85 11.93
CA GLU A 40 2.62 16.34 11.04
C GLU A 40 3.30 15.23 10.25
N ALA A 41 3.17 13.97 10.70
CA ALA A 41 3.78 12.82 10.05
C ALA A 41 2.95 11.54 10.19
N VAL A 42 3.22 10.59 9.29
CA VAL A 42 2.89 9.18 9.43
C VAL A 42 4.15 8.47 9.88
N GLU A 43 4.12 7.85 11.06
CA GLU A 43 5.25 7.10 11.62
C GLU A 43 5.08 5.61 11.32
N LEU A 44 6.12 4.99 10.75
CA LEU A 44 6.22 3.55 10.55
C LEU A 44 6.99 2.94 11.73
N GLU A 45 6.42 1.92 12.34
CA GLU A 45 7.09 1.09 13.33
C GLU A 45 7.61 -0.19 12.66
N ILE A 46 8.93 -0.29 12.57
CA ILE A 46 9.65 -1.35 11.86
C ILE A 46 10.28 -2.28 12.91
N PRO A 47 9.72 -3.47 13.13
CA PRO A 47 10.33 -4.45 14.02
C PRO A 47 11.69 -4.89 13.49
N THR A 48 12.70 -4.90 14.37
CA THR A 48 14.06 -5.37 14.10
C THR A 48 14.50 -6.36 15.19
N ASP A 49 15.56 -7.09 14.96
CA ASP A 49 16.10 -8.06 15.93
C ASP A 49 16.52 -7.44 17.26
N ILE A 50 16.78 -6.12 17.27
CA ILE A 50 17.25 -5.37 18.45
C ILE A 50 16.21 -4.39 19.00
N GLY A 51 14.98 -4.37 18.47
CA GLY A 51 13.90 -3.49 18.92
C GLY A 51 13.05 -2.96 17.77
N VAL A 52 12.45 -1.78 17.95
CA VAL A 52 11.61 -1.12 16.95
C VAL A 52 12.34 0.11 16.42
N GLN A 53 12.56 0.12 15.09
CA GLN A 53 13.03 1.31 14.38
C GLN A 53 11.81 2.13 13.95
N LYS A 54 11.93 3.47 13.97
CA LYS A 54 10.87 4.38 13.55
C LYS A 54 11.31 5.18 12.34
N GLU A 55 10.44 5.25 11.35
CA GLU A 55 10.61 6.08 10.15
C GLU A 55 9.41 7.02 10.03
N ARG A 56 9.63 8.27 9.59
CA ARG A 56 8.59 9.28 9.48
C ARG A 56 8.41 9.74 8.05
N LEU A 57 7.18 9.67 7.57
CA LEU A 57 6.75 10.20 6.28
C LEU A 57 6.01 11.53 6.52
N PRO A 58 6.39 12.62 5.82
CA PRO A 58 5.71 13.91 5.97
C PRO A 58 4.22 13.80 5.65
N LEU A 59 3.37 14.32 6.52
CA LEU A 59 1.93 14.43 6.30
C LEU A 59 1.59 15.89 6.00
N TYR A 60 1.05 16.13 4.82
CA TYR A 60 0.70 17.44 4.34
C TYR A 60 -0.80 17.71 4.48
N ARG A 61 -1.17 18.99 4.50
CA ARG A 61 -2.56 19.44 4.54
C ARG A 61 -2.88 20.47 3.47
N LEU A 62 -4.06 20.33 2.86
CA LEU A 62 -4.70 21.30 1.98
C LEU A 62 -6.12 21.54 2.48
N GLY A 63 -6.31 22.53 3.34
CA GLY A 63 -7.57 22.72 4.04
C GLY A 63 -7.93 21.53 4.93
N ALA A 64 -9.06 20.89 4.67
CA ALA A 64 -9.52 19.70 5.41
C ALA A 64 -8.93 18.38 4.88
N VAL A 65 -8.20 18.41 3.77
CA VAL A 65 -7.63 17.23 3.13
C VAL A 65 -6.20 16.99 3.61
N ARG A 66 -5.91 15.77 4.05
CA ARG A 66 -4.57 15.32 4.44
C ARG A 66 -4.04 14.37 3.37
N TYR A 67 -2.74 14.39 3.14
CA TYR A 67 -2.11 13.47 2.22
C TYR A 67 -0.64 13.24 2.55
N PHE A 68 -0.12 12.09 2.17
CA PHE A 68 1.29 11.73 2.28
C PHE A 68 1.69 10.80 1.14
N SER A 69 2.99 10.75 0.86
CA SER A 69 3.58 9.87 -0.15
C SER A 69 4.35 8.74 0.52
N ALA A 70 4.35 7.55 -0.11
CA ALA A 70 5.02 6.35 0.37
C ALA A 70 5.39 5.40 -0.77
N GLY A 71 6.02 4.26 -0.43
CA GLY A 71 6.27 3.13 -1.33
C GLY A 71 7.65 3.12 -1.97
N ILE A 72 8.62 3.91 -1.46
CA ILE A 72 10.00 3.95 -1.98
C ILE A 72 10.72 2.63 -1.73
N GLY A 73 10.70 2.14 -0.51
CA GLY A 73 11.37 0.91 -0.09
C GLY A 73 10.42 -0.28 0.06
N GLN A 74 10.99 -1.47 0.29
CA GLN A 74 10.18 -2.66 0.54
C GLN A 74 9.42 -2.54 1.88
N VAL A 75 10.04 -1.94 2.88
CA VAL A 75 9.43 -1.67 4.19
C VAL A 75 8.15 -0.88 4.04
N GLU A 76 8.20 0.27 3.34
CA GLU A 76 7.03 1.08 3.07
C GLU A 76 5.97 0.33 2.23
N ARG A 77 6.38 -0.53 1.28
CA ARG A 77 5.44 -1.30 0.45
C ARG A 77 4.74 -2.44 1.17
N THR A 78 5.30 -2.92 2.26
CA THR A 78 4.72 -3.98 3.09
C THR A 78 4.03 -3.47 4.34
N ALA A 79 4.14 -2.18 4.65
CA ALA A 79 3.53 -1.56 5.81
C ALA A 79 2.00 -1.54 5.72
N SER A 80 1.36 -1.72 6.87
CA SER A 80 -0.07 -1.49 7.06
C SER A 80 -0.30 -0.02 7.38
N TYR A 81 -0.94 0.71 6.46
CA TYR A 81 -1.20 2.15 6.59
C TYR A 81 -2.58 2.44 7.20
N PRO A 82 -2.75 3.60 7.86
CA PRO A 82 -4.05 4.07 8.31
C PRO A 82 -5.00 4.27 7.12
N LEU A 83 -6.30 4.23 7.40
CA LEU A 83 -7.35 4.34 6.38
C LEU A 83 -7.43 5.78 5.84
N PHE A 84 -6.80 6.00 4.71
CA PHE A 84 -7.01 7.15 3.84
C PHE A 84 -7.98 6.75 2.74
N SER A 85 -8.93 7.60 2.41
CA SER A 85 -10.03 7.24 1.51
C SER A 85 -9.62 6.95 0.06
N LEU A 86 -8.45 7.45 -0.36
CA LEU A 86 -7.89 7.24 -1.70
C LEU A 86 -6.40 6.90 -1.63
N LYS A 87 -5.98 5.86 -2.36
CA LYS A 87 -4.60 5.52 -2.67
C LYS A 87 -4.39 5.59 -4.17
N LEU A 88 -3.53 6.48 -4.64
CA LEU A 88 -3.05 6.50 -6.02
C LEU A 88 -1.75 5.70 -6.12
N VAL A 89 -1.63 4.89 -7.17
CA VAL A 89 -0.43 4.10 -7.48
C VAL A 89 0.06 4.50 -8.86
N PHE A 90 1.29 5.03 -8.95
CA PHE A 90 1.86 5.57 -10.17
C PHE A 90 2.86 4.61 -10.82
N THR A 91 2.66 4.34 -12.12
CA THR A 91 3.52 3.44 -12.90
C THR A 91 3.80 4.02 -14.28
N ALA A 92 4.96 3.73 -14.87
CA ALA A 92 5.30 4.18 -16.22
C ALA A 92 6.13 3.15 -16.98
N GLY A 93 5.77 2.91 -18.23
CA GLY A 93 6.48 2.03 -19.16
C GLY A 93 6.77 0.66 -18.60
N GLY A 94 8.01 0.23 -18.68
CA GLY A 94 8.54 -1.00 -18.07
C GLY A 94 8.94 -0.86 -16.61
N LYS A 95 8.93 0.35 -16.05
CA LYS A 95 9.21 0.59 -14.63
C LYS A 95 7.92 0.48 -13.82
N PRO A 96 7.91 -0.36 -12.78
CA PRO A 96 6.69 -0.60 -12.01
C PRO A 96 6.22 0.62 -11.22
N PHE A 97 7.14 1.56 -10.86
CA PHE A 97 6.82 2.66 -9.96
C PHE A 97 7.54 3.95 -10.36
N VAL A 98 6.82 5.07 -10.30
CA VAL A 98 7.36 6.42 -10.55
C VAL A 98 6.93 7.40 -9.47
N SER A 99 7.73 8.43 -9.22
CA SER A 99 7.50 9.50 -8.25
C SER A 99 7.51 10.88 -8.93
N GLY A 100 7.33 11.95 -8.18
CA GLY A 100 7.35 13.30 -8.72
C GLY A 100 6.09 13.66 -9.52
N VAL A 101 4.99 12.95 -9.32
CA VAL A 101 3.73 13.17 -10.03
C VAL A 101 2.96 14.32 -9.36
N ALA A 102 2.68 15.38 -10.10
CA ALA A 102 1.74 16.42 -9.66
C ALA A 102 0.30 15.93 -9.84
N VAL A 103 -0.54 16.15 -8.82
CA VAL A 103 -1.93 15.66 -8.82
C VAL A 103 -2.90 16.82 -8.59
N THR A 104 -3.87 16.98 -9.48
CA THR A 104 -5.00 17.90 -9.29
C THR A 104 -6.28 17.09 -9.13
N LEU A 105 -7.00 17.36 -8.05
CA LEU A 105 -8.29 16.76 -7.72
C LEU A 105 -9.36 17.82 -7.89
N ARG A 106 -10.41 17.53 -8.65
CA ARG A 106 -11.55 18.40 -8.84
C ARG A 106 -12.82 17.67 -8.41
N GLN A 107 -13.61 18.33 -7.56
CA GLN A 107 -14.96 17.87 -7.22
C GLN A 107 -15.98 18.64 -8.08
N PRO A 108 -16.63 18.01 -9.07
CA PRO A 108 -17.51 18.72 -10.01
C PRO A 108 -18.74 19.35 -9.35
N LYS A 109 -19.18 18.79 -8.22
CA LYS A 109 -20.42 19.23 -7.53
C LYS A 109 -20.32 20.66 -6.98
N ASP A 110 -19.16 21.03 -6.42
CA ASP A 110 -18.95 22.33 -5.78
C ASP A 110 -17.82 23.15 -6.41
N GLY A 111 -17.17 22.60 -7.44
CA GLY A 111 -16.08 23.25 -8.14
C GLY A 111 -14.75 23.26 -7.36
N THR A 112 -14.67 22.63 -6.20
CA THR A 112 -13.45 22.56 -5.40
C THR A 112 -12.31 21.95 -6.20
N VAL A 113 -11.15 22.63 -6.20
CA VAL A 113 -9.92 22.15 -6.84
C VAL A 113 -8.80 22.11 -5.81
N LEU A 114 -8.14 20.97 -5.68
CA LEU A 114 -7.00 20.75 -4.81
C LEU A 114 -5.81 20.34 -5.68
N THR A 115 -4.65 20.97 -5.48
CA THR A 115 -3.44 20.66 -6.22
C THR A 115 -2.35 20.20 -5.26
N ILE A 116 -1.84 19.00 -5.48
CA ILE A 116 -0.70 18.40 -4.76
C ILE A 116 0.50 18.51 -5.69
N PRO A 117 1.54 19.25 -5.31
CA PRO A 117 2.73 19.41 -6.14
C PRO A 117 3.55 18.14 -6.20
N GLY A 118 4.28 17.95 -7.31
CA GLY A 118 5.08 16.74 -7.54
C GLY A 118 6.18 16.52 -6.51
N GLU A 119 6.73 17.59 -5.95
CA GLU A 119 7.76 17.54 -4.90
C GLU A 119 7.27 16.90 -3.59
N HIS A 120 5.98 16.94 -3.30
CA HIS A 120 5.40 16.26 -2.15
C HIS A 120 5.14 14.77 -2.42
N ASN A 121 5.20 14.35 -3.68
CA ASN A 121 4.98 12.97 -4.10
C ASN A 121 6.31 12.25 -4.34
N THR A 122 7.04 11.99 -3.25
CA THR A 122 8.38 11.42 -3.26
C THR A 122 8.42 9.94 -3.60
N GLY A 123 7.33 9.21 -3.33
CA GLY A 123 7.17 7.78 -3.61
C GLY A 123 6.12 7.50 -4.68
N PRO A 124 5.98 6.25 -5.11
CA PRO A 124 5.01 5.84 -6.14
C PRO A 124 3.57 5.74 -5.63
N TRP A 125 3.35 5.87 -4.34
CA TRP A 125 2.04 5.83 -3.72
C TRP A 125 1.70 7.17 -3.09
N LEU A 126 0.51 7.66 -3.37
CA LEU A 126 -0.04 8.86 -2.77
C LEU A 126 -1.33 8.53 -2.05
N PHE A 127 -1.34 8.70 -0.74
CA PHE A 127 -2.51 8.51 0.11
C PHE A 127 -3.17 9.85 0.36
N ILE A 128 -4.50 9.94 0.18
CA ILE A 128 -5.27 11.18 0.30
C ILE A 128 -6.53 10.90 1.11
N ASP A 129 -6.78 11.69 2.15
CA ASP A 129 -7.99 11.62 2.97
C ASP A 129 -9.02 12.63 2.46
N LEU A 130 -9.81 12.20 1.48
CA LEU A 130 -10.85 13.01 0.84
C LEU A 130 -12.19 12.86 1.56
N PRO A 131 -13.00 13.92 1.62
CA PRO A 131 -14.42 13.80 1.94
C PRO A 131 -15.18 12.91 0.96
N ASP A 132 -16.36 12.43 1.37
CA ASP A 132 -17.25 11.69 0.50
C ASP A 132 -17.61 12.51 -0.74
N GLY A 133 -17.50 11.91 -1.91
CA GLY A 133 -17.79 12.60 -3.15
C GLY A 133 -17.31 11.88 -4.39
N THR A 134 -17.62 12.49 -5.54
CA THR A 134 -17.12 12.06 -6.84
C THR A 134 -16.08 13.06 -7.33
N TYR A 135 -14.92 12.55 -7.75
CA TYR A 135 -13.78 13.37 -8.12
C TYR A 135 -13.32 13.07 -9.55
N GLN A 136 -12.76 14.10 -10.17
CA GLN A 136 -11.93 14.02 -11.35
C GLN A 136 -10.48 14.20 -10.92
N ILE A 137 -9.58 13.35 -11.39
CA ILE A 137 -8.16 13.39 -11.05
C ILE A 137 -7.36 13.63 -12.32
N SER A 138 -6.47 14.61 -12.28
CA SER A 138 -5.45 14.84 -13.30
C SER A 138 -4.09 14.61 -12.66
N ALA A 139 -3.33 13.63 -13.15
CA ALA A 139 -2.00 13.30 -12.67
C ALA A 139 -0.99 13.60 -13.78
N THR A 140 0.00 14.45 -13.51
CA THR A 140 0.98 14.93 -14.49
C THR A 140 2.38 14.49 -14.12
N LEU A 141 3.05 13.82 -15.06
CA LEU A 141 4.45 13.39 -14.97
C LEU A 141 5.19 13.81 -16.24
N GLY A 142 6.29 14.57 -16.11
CA GLY A 142 7.11 15.00 -17.26
C GLY A 142 6.31 15.73 -18.35
N GLY A 143 5.31 16.53 -17.95
CA GLY A 143 4.43 17.28 -18.85
C GLY A 143 3.31 16.46 -19.50
N VAL A 144 3.20 15.16 -19.22
CA VAL A 144 2.13 14.31 -19.72
C VAL A 144 1.09 14.06 -18.62
N THR A 145 -0.16 14.40 -18.91
CA THR A 145 -1.28 14.27 -17.96
C THR A 145 -2.10 13.03 -18.27
N GLN A 146 -2.36 12.24 -17.23
CA GLN A 146 -3.35 11.17 -17.21
C GLN A 146 -4.59 11.64 -16.44
N GLN A 147 -5.77 11.22 -16.89
CA GLN A 147 -7.03 11.59 -16.26
C GLN A 147 -7.80 10.37 -15.77
N VAL A 148 -8.38 10.49 -14.59
CA VAL A 148 -9.35 9.54 -14.02
C VAL A 148 -10.62 10.31 -13.73
N ASN A 149 -11.72 9.91 -14.36
CA ASN A 149 -13.01 10.57 -14.21
C ASN A 149 -13.95 9.74 -13.34
N ASN A 150 -14.88 10.41 -12.67
CA ASN A 150 -15.98 9.80 -11.91
C ASN A 150 -15.52 8.85 -10.80
N LEU A 151 -14.39 9.13 -10.14
CA LEU A 151 -13.92 8.36 -9.00
C LEU A 151 -14.77 8.70 -7.78
N THR A 152 -15.57 7.76 -7.30
CA THR A 152 -16.39 7.95 -6.10
C THR A 152 -15.64 7.50 -4.86
N VAL A 153 -15.45 8.41 -3.92
CA VAL A 153 -14.76 8.18 -2.64
C VAL A 153 -15.77 8.14 -1.51
N ARG A 154 -15.56 7.26 -0.53
CA ARG A 154 -16.33 7.15 0.70
C ARG A 154 -15.40 6.98 1.89
N ARG A 155 -15.65 7.72 2.96
CA ARG A 155 -14.91 7.59 4.22
C ARG A 155 -15.01 6.16 4.79
N GLY A 156 -13.94 5.71 5.42
CA GLY A 156 -13.87 4.35 5.96
C GLY A 156 -13.60 3.26 4.92
N HIS A 157 -13.51 3.63 3.63
CA HIS A 157 -13.14 2.71 2.55
C HIS A 157 -11.94 3.27 1.78
N VAL A 158 -10.91 2.45 1.61
CA VAL A 158 -9.74 2.82 0.79
C VAL A 158 -9.99 2.39 -0.65
N ILE A 159 -10.03 3.37 -1.56
CA ILE A 159 -10.04 3.08 -3.00
C ILE A 159 -8.62 3.15 -3.52
N THR A 160 -8.16 2.11 -4.19
CA THR A 160 -6.87 2.10 -4.87
C THR A 160 -7.08 2.34 -6.35
N GLN A 161 -6.50 3.43 -6.87
CA GLN A 161 -6.54 3.80 -8.28
C GLN A 161 -5.14 3.76 -8.86
N HIS A 162 -4.94 2.97 -9.92
CA HIS A 162 -3.70 2.93 -10.68
C HIS A 162 -3.73 3.99 -11.78
N VAL A 163 -2.65 4.77 -11.86
CA VAL A 163 -2.40 5.74 -12.93
C VAL A 163 -1.13 5.34 -13.66
N ARG A 164 -1.23 5.13 -14.98
CA ARG A 164 -0.14 4.59 -15.78
C ARG A 164 0.20 5.48 -16.97
N TRP A 165 1.48 5.73 -17.16
CA TRP A 165 2.04 6.32 -18.38
C TRP A 165 2.61 5.23 -19.28
N ALA A 166 2.48 5.39 -20.60
CA ALA A 166 2.97 4.41 -21.57
C ALA A 166 4.52 4.33 -21.60
N GLU A 167 5.17 5.44 -21.35
CA GLU A 167 6.63 5.57 -21.33
C GLU A 167 7.13 6.09 -20.00
N ASP A 168 8.38 5.75 -19.64
CA ASP A 168 9.07 6.35 -18.51
C ASP A 168 9.47 7.80 -18.86
N ARG A 169 8.78 8.75 -18.24
CA ARG A 169 9.04 10.19 -18.40
C ARG A 169 9.69 10.81 -17.17
N SER A 170 10.34 10.00 -16.36
CA SER A 170 11.20 10.54 -15.31
C SER A 170 12.18 11.54 -15.95
N PRO A 171 12.41 12.73 -15.35
CA PRO A 171 13.39 13.67 -15.87
C PRO A 171 14.73 12.94 -16.06
N ALA A 172 15.30 13.01 -17.26
CA ALA A 172 16.63 12.51 -17.50
C ALA A 172 17.56 13.24 -16.50
N LEU A 173 18.32 12.50 -15.72
CA LEU A 173 19.41 13.07 -14.95
C LEU A 173 20.29 13.86 -15.94
N PRO A 174 20.65 15.13 -15.63
CA PRO A 174 21.55 15.88 -16.50
C PRO A 174 22.81 15.04 -16.72
N ALA A 175 23.17 14.84 -17.99
CA ALA A 175 24.41 14.17 -18.36
C ALA A 175 25.53 14.89 -17.62
N GLN A 176 26.27 14.16 -16.78
CA GLN A 176 27.49 14.70 -16.19
C GLN A 176 28.44 14.96 -17.37
N ALA A 177 28.74 16.22 -17.60
CA ALA A 177 29.79 16.60 -18.55
C ALA A 177 31.11 16.05 -18.00
N GLU A 178 31.73 15.16 -18.75
CA GLU A 178 33.12 14.74 -18.57
C GLU A 178 34.08 15.89 -18.86
#